data_132713ac235bca1102f970f926e0192c
#
_entry.id   132713ac235bca1102f970f926e0192c
#
_cell.length_a   1.000
_cell.length_b   1.000
_cell.length_c   1.000
_cell.angle_alpha   90.00
_cell.angle_beta   90.00
_cell.angle_gamma   90.00
#
_symmetry.space_group_name_H-M   'P 1'
#
loop_
_entity.id
_entity.type
_entity.pdbx_description
1 polymer ?
#
loop_
_entity_poly.entity_id
_entity_poly.type
_entity_poly.pdbx_seq_one_letter_code
_entity_poly.pdbx_strand_id
1 'polypeptide(L)'
;SGMSVTDSNLKITALSFLESSGKGKISDSVQELLMTSVAAGCTIVGNAELRKVIVKATDNVFDEKILMHDWWTLLVAACCGHVLGIHTPTVLYRQHDTNSIGAERYNVFSKMRDQKENARKYWASCKQAELLYNKINEFMPYEKKDIVAAFISTMYVNKFSALKILRTNRLLKREPLKRIGQCMSVLMRNNEMVKE
;
A
#
# COMPACT_ATOMS: atom_id res chain seq x y z
N SER A 1 11.09 1.98 10.17
CA SER A 1 12.47 1.57 9.84
C SER A 1 12.48 0.34 8.94
N GLY A 2 13.69 0.00 8.37
CA GLY A 2 13.91 -1.25 7.68
C GLY A 2 13.97 -2.46 8.62
N MET A 3 13.91 -3.66 8.05
CA MET A 3 14.15 -4.92 8.76
C MET A 3 14.93 -5.88 7.88
N SER A 4 15.80 -6.67 8.51
CA SER A 4 16.50 -7.80 7.91
C SER A 4 15.71 -9.08 8.12
N VAL A 5 15.79 -10.02 7.17
CA VAL A 5 15.13 -11.32 7.26
C VAL A 5 16.11 -12.35 7.79
N THR A 6 15.65 -13.17 8.73
CA THR A 6 16.44 -14.28 9.27
C THR A 6 15.69 -15.61 9.15
N ASP A 7 16.42 -16.71 9.20
CA ASP A 7 15.83 -18.04 9.38
C ASP A 7 15.49 -18.31 10.87
N SER A 8 15.06 -19.53 11.15
CA SER A 8 14.73 -19.99 12.51
C SER A 8 15.93 -19.94 13.49
N ASN A 9 17.16 -20.00 12.97
CA ASN A 9 18.40 -19.94 13.74
C ASN A 9 19.00 -18.51 13.83
N LEU A 10 18.22 -17.48 13.43
CA LEU A 10 18.62 -16.08 13.39
C LEU A 10 19.76 -15.76 12.40
N LYS A 11 20.07 -16.65 11.47
CA LYS A 11 21.01 -16.37 10.39
C LYS A 11 20.33 -15.45 9.37
N ILE A 12 20.98 -14.33 9.02
CA ILE A 12 20.45 -13.37 8.05
C ILE A 12 20.38 -14.02 6.67
N THR A 13 19.17 -14.06 6.10
CA THR A 13 18.87 -14.58 4.76
C THR A 13 18.65 -13.47 3.74
N ALA A 14 18.26 -12.27 4.20
CA ALA A 14 18.19 -11.05 3.39
C ALA A 14 18.45 -9.81 4.27
N LEU A 15 19.27 -8.87 3.76
CA LEU A 15 19.59 -7.63 4.46
C LEU A 15 18.40 -6.65 4.48
N SER A 16 17.54 -6.70 3.49
CA SER A 16 16.35 -5.86 3.39
C SER A 16 15.13 -6.69 3.02
N PHE A 17 14.12 -6.69 3.89
CA PHE A 17 12.81 -7.29 3.62
C PHE A 17 12.12 -6.65 2.41
N LEU A 18 12.18 -5.32 2.29
CA LEU A 18 11.52 -4.62 1.21
C LEU A 18 12.12 -4.95 -0.16
N GLU A 19 13.44 -5.02 -0.22
CA GLU A 19 14.14 -5.39 -1.47
C GLU A 19 13.88 -6.85 -1.84
N SER A 20 14.00 -7.77 -0.88
CA SER A 20 13.78 -9.20 -1.12
C SER A 20 12.33 -9.52 -1.51
N SER A 21 11.35 -8.76 -0.99
CA SER A 21 9.93 -8.88 -1.35
C SER A 21 9.54 -8.07 -2.59
N GLY A 22 10.49 -7.41 -3.26
CA GLY A 22 10.25 -6.61 -4.45
C GLY A 22 9.43 -5.34 -4.21
N LYS A 23 9.35 -4.86 -2.96
CA LYS A 23 8.63 -3.63 -2.60
C LYS A 23 9.48 -2.36 -2.79
N GLY A 24 10.78 -2.53 -2.99
CA GLY A 24 11.72 -1.43 -3.18
C GLY A 24 12.16 -0.78 -1.87
N LYS A 25 12.18 0.55 -1.85
CA LYS A 25 12.60 1.34 -0.68
C LYS A 25 11.38 1.90 0.07
N ILE A 26 11.60 2.34 1.30
CA ILE A 26 10.59 3.08 2.06
C ILE A 26 10.28 4.37 1.28
N SER A 27 8.99 4.60 1.02
CA SER A 27 8.50 5.78 0.32
C SER A 27 7.64 6.63 1.24
N ASP A 28 7.72 7.95 1.07
CA ASP A 28 6.82 8.95 1.67
C ASP A 28 5.76 9.44 0.68
N SER A 29 5.83 8.99 -0.56
CA SER A 29 4.92 9.38 -1.63
C SER A 29 3.52 8.79 -1.42
N VAL A 30 2.52 9.65 -1.28
CA VAL A 30 1.11 9.25 -1.20
C VAL A 30 0.74 8.37 -2.40
N GLN A 31 1.20 8.72 -3.62
CA GLN A 31 0.92 7.96 -4.84
C GLN A 31 1.40 6.52 -4.76
N GLU A 32 2.58 6.27 -4.20
CA GLU A 32 3.11 4.90 -4.05
C GLU A 32 2.42 4.15 -2.92
N LEU A 33 2.17 4.83 -1.80
CA LEU A 33 1.57 4.24 -0.62
C LEU A 33 0.08 3.90 -0.80
N LEU A 34 -0.63 4.57 -1.70
CA LEU A 34 -2.00 4.19 -2.09
C LEU A 34 -2.06 2.78 -2.69
N MET A 35 -0.96 2.29 -3.27
CA MET A 35 -0.94 1.02 -4.02
C MET A 35 -0.04 -0.04 -3.41
N THR A 36 0.76 0.28 -2.39
CA THR A 36 1.76 -0.66 -1.85
C THR A 36 2.10 -0.32 -0.40
N SER A 37 1.96 -1.30 0.50
CA SER A 37 2.51 -1.18 1.85
C SER A 37 4.03 -1.41 1.81
N VAL A 38 4.78 -0.50 2.42
CA VAL A 38 6.26 -0.55 2.51
C VAL A 38 6.76 -0.63 3.96
N ALA A 39 5.88 -0.86 4.92
CA ALA A 39 6.23 -1.00 6.33
C ALA A 39 5.56 -2.24 6.92
N ALA A 40 6.10 -2.71 8.02
CA ALA A 40 5.47 -3.67 8.91
C ALA A 40 5.15 -2.96 10.25
N GLY A 41 4.09 -3.37 10.93
CA GLY A 41 3.62 -2.71 12.14
C GLY A 41 4.69 -2.53 13.21
N CYS A 42 5.56 -3.53 13.39
CA CYS A 42 6.67 -3.49 14.36
C CYS A 42 7.80 -2.50 13.98
N THR A 43 7.77 -1.90 12.79
CA THR A 43 8.78 -0.94 12.32
C THR A 43 8.26 0.50 12.23
N ILE A 44 7.01 0.73 12.65
CA ILE A 44 6.38 2.05 12.60
C ILE A 44 6.47 2.71 13.97
N VAL A 45 6.96 3.94 13.99
CA VAL A 45 6.91 4.84 15.16
C VAL A 45 6.22 6.11 14.72
N GLY A 46 5.26 6.57 15.49
CA GLY A 46 4.48 7.79 15.22
C GLY A 46 4.47 8.72 16.42
N ASN A 47 4.22 10.00 16.17
CA ASN A 47 4.06 11.02 17.20
C ASN A 47 2.60 11.08 17.73
N ALA A 48 2.37 11.88 18.75
CA ALA A 48 1.05 12.02 19.39
C ALA A 48 -0.01 12.60 18.43
N GLU A 49 0.37 13.48 17.50
CA GLU A 49 -0.56 14.05 16.53
C GLU A 49 -1.04 12.98 15.54
N LEU A 50 -0.14 12.15 15.03
CA LEU A 50 -0.51 11.01 14.20
C LEU A 50 -1.48 10.07 14.94
N ARG A 51 -1.24 9.80 16.22
CA ARG A 51 -2.14 8.97 17.04
C ARG A 51 -3.56 9.53 17.06
N LYS A 52 -3.74 10.85 17.24
CA LYS A 52 -5.07 11.49 17.27
C LYS A 52 -5.81 11.26 15.94
N VAL A 53 -5.11 11.46 14.81
CA VAL A 53 -5.71 11.26 13.49
C VAL A 53 -6.01 9.77 13.23
N ILE A 54 -5.13 8.84 13.64
CA ILE A 54 -5.37 7.41 13.52
C ILE A 54 -6.62 6.99 14.30
N VAL A 55 -6.77 7.42 15.54
CA VAL A 55 -7.96 7.11 16.36
C VAL A 55 -9.24 7.55 15.63
N LYS A 56 -9.25 8.78 15.06
CA LYS A 56 -10.40 9.25 14.29
C LYS A 56 -10.59 8.47 12.97
N ALA A 57 -9.51 8.13 12.28
CA ALA A 57 -9.55 7.35 11.05
C ALA A 57 -10.06 5.92 11.26
N THR A 58 -9.89 5.36 12.46
CA THR A 58 -10.30 4.00 12.80
C THR A 58 -11.62 3.93 13.59
N ASP A 59 -12.21 5.08 13.94
CA ASP A 59 -13.49 5.11 14.63
C ASP A 59 -14.59 4.48 13.78
N ASN A 60 -15.28 3.47 14.33
CA ASN A 60 -16.35 2.71 13.68
C ASN A 60 -15.95 2.01 12.36
N VAL A 61 -14.65 1.72 12.15
CA VAL A 61 -14.15 1.05 10.92
C VAL A 61 -13.96 -0.46 11.12
N PHE A 62 -14.21 -0.99 12.32
CA PHE A 62 -14.01 -2.43 12.60
C PHE A 62 -14.89 -3.34 11.76
N ASP A 63 -16.02 -2.84 11.24
CA ASP A 63 -16.92 -3.57 10.34
C ASP A 63 -16.54 -3.38 8.85
N GLU A 64 -15.60 -2.50 8.54
CA GLU A 64 -15.15 -2.21 7.19
C GLU A 64 -13.76 -2.84 6.93
N LYS A 65 -13.56 -3.39 5.75
CA LYS A 65 -12.34 -4.15 5.39
C LYS A 65 -11.12 -3.23 5.24
N ILE A 66 -10.39 -2.98 6.33
CA ILE A 66 -9.01 -2.47 6.27
C ILE A 66 -8.11 -3.62 5.82
N LEU A 67 -7.35 -3.43 4.75
CA LEU A 67 -6.49 -4.49 4.20
C LEU A 67 -5.41 -4.94 5.17
N MET A 68 -4.72 -3.97 5.81
CA MET A 68 -3.65 -4.21 6.79
C MET A 68 -3.53 -2.99 7.70
N HIS A 69 -3.46 -3.19 9.01
CA HIS A 69 -3.37 -2.12 10.00
C HIS A 69 -2.11 -1.24 9.86
N ASP A 70 -1.00 -1.84 9.48
CA ASP A 70 0.27 -1.15 9.23
C ASP A 70 0.20 -0.29 7.96
N TRP A 71 -0.40 -0.80 6.91
CA TRP A 71 -0.64 -0.04 5.68
C TRP A 71 -1.60 1.12 5.92
N TRP A 72 -2.69 0.89 6.67
CA TRP A 72 -3.62 1.94 7.07
C TRP A 72 -2.93 3.07 7.84
N THR A 73 -2.15 2.71 8.88
CA THR A 73 -1.37 3.65 9.68
C THR A 73 -0.43 4.49 8.81
N LEU A 74 0.25 3.85 7.87
CA LEU A 74 1.18 4.50 6.96
C LEU A 74 0.47 5.46 6.00
N LEU A 75 -0.71 5.07 5.49
CA LEU A 75 -1.55 5.93 4.64
C LEU A 75 -2.04 7.17 5.39
N VAL A 76 -2.53 7.02 6.62
CA VAL A 76 -2.91 8.15 7.46
C VAL A 76 -1.73 9.10 7.64
N ALA A 77 -0.54 8.57 7.98
CA ALA A 77 0.66 9.38 8.15
C ALA A 77 1.06 10.12 6.87
N ALA A 78 1.03 9.45 5.73
CA ALA A 78 1.39 10.05 4.46
C ALA A 78 0.37 11.08 3.97
N CYS A 79 -0.92 10.83 4.19
CA CYS A 79 -1.99 11.74 3.75
C CYS A 79 -2.10 12.99 4.63
N CYS A 80 -1.89 12.88 5.94
CA CYS A 80 -2.10 14.00 6.88
C CYS A 80 -0.80 14.65 7.38
N GLY A 81 0.36 14.02 7.14
CA GLY A 81 1.65 14.50 7.64
C GLY A 81 2.79 14.08 6.75
N HIS A 82 3.88 13.63 7.36
CA HIS A 82 5.09 13.19 6.67
C HIS A 82 5.52 11.80 7.16
N VAL A 83 6.06 11.01 6.27
CA VAL A 83 6.69 9.71 6.57
C VAL A 83 8.19 9.85 6.38
N LEU A 84 8.96 9.51 7.42
CA LEU A 84 10.41 9.48 7.36
C LEU A 84 10.89 8.04 7.35
N GLY A 85 11.58 7.64 6.30
CA GLY A 85 12.12 6.30 6.13
C GLY A 85 13.52 6.16 6.76
N ILE A 86 13.65 5.27 7.75
CA ILE A 86 14.97 4.84 8.26
C ILE A 86 15.34 3.57 7.49
N HIS A 87 16.32 3.69 6.60
CA HIS A 87 16.71 2.57 5.72
C HIS A 87 17.56 1.52 6.43
N THR A 88 18.23 1.90 7.52
CA THR A 88 18.98 0.95 8.36
C THR A 88 18.01 -0.04 8.99
N PRO A 89 18.22 -1.36 8.86
CA PRO A 89 17.42 -2.36 9.55
C PRO A 89 17.58 -2.26 11.06
N THR A 90 16.48 -2.09 11.77
CA THR A 90 16.45 -2.04 13.25
C THR A 90 15.77 -3.27 13.84
N VAL A 91 15.19 -4.13 13.00
CA VAL A 91 14.46 -5.32 13.39
C VAL A 91 14.99 -6.53 12.61
N LEU A 92 15.16 -7.63 13.30
CA LEU A 92 15.39 -8.94 12.71
C LEU A 92 14.06 -9.67 12.58
N TYR A 93 13.58 -9.83 11.34
CA TYR A 93 12.32 -10.53 11.05
C TYR A 93 12.58 -12.01 10.86
N ARG A 94 12.30 -12.80 11.90
CA ARG A 94 12.47 -14.25 11.85
C ARG A 94 11.37 -14.90 11.02
N GLN A 95 11.74 -15.62 10.00
CA GLN A 95 10.83 -16.43 9.19
C GLN A 95 10.77 -17.87 9.70
N HIS A 96 9.54 -18.37 9.74
CA HIS A 96 9.22 -19.77 9.98
C HIS A 96 7.94 -20.13 9.21
N ASP A 97 7.64 -21.40 9.06
CA ASP A 97 6.56 -21.92 8.19
C ASP A 97 5.15 -21.43 8.59
N THR A 98 4.97 -20.94 9.82
CA THR A 98 3.68 -20.46 10.34
C THR A 98 3.55 -18.93 10.32
N ASN A 99 4.45 -18.18 9.68
CA ASN A 99 4.30 -16.73 9.56
C ASN A 99 3.07 -16.38 8.71
N SER A 100 2.18 -15.53 9.21
CA SER A 100 0.99 -15.05 8.48
C SER A 100 1.34 -14.32 7.17
N ILE A 101 2.50 -13.67 7.13
CA ILE A 101 3.07 -13.03 5.95
C ILE A 101 4.50 -13.50 5.83
N GLY A 102 4.76 -14.45 4.92
CA GLY A 102 6.11 -14.89 4.59
C GLY A 102 6.87 -13.86 3.76
N ALA A 103 8.21 -13.79 3.92
CA ALA A 103 9.07 -13.10 2.96
C ALA A 103 9.22 -13.97 1.71
N GLU A 104 8.15 -14.15 0.93
CA GLU A 104 8.26 -14.79 -0.37
C GLU A 104 9.25 -14.00 -1.23
N ARG A 105 10.25 -14.70 -1.76
CA ARG A 105 11.15 -14.08 -2.75
C ARG A 105 10.31 -13.62 -3.94
N TYR A 106 10.47 -12.35 -4.27
CA TYR A 106 9.74 -11.75 -5.38
C TYR A 106 10.03 -12.49 -6.68
N ASN A 107 9.04 -13.19 -7.20
CA ASN A 107 9.10 -13.82 -8.51
C ASN A 107 8.11 -13.11 -9.44
N VAL A 108 8.65 -12.40 -10.45
CA VAL A 108 7.86 -11.64 -11.42
C VAL A 108 6.91 -12.55 -12.20
N PHE A 109 7.36 -13.76 -12.58
CA PHE A 109 6.55 -14.69 -13.38
C PHE A 109 5.37 -15.26 -12.59
N SER A 110 5.54 -15.57 -11.29
CA SER A 110 4.42 -16.05 -10.47
C SER A 110 3.36 -14.95 -10.30
N LYS A 111 3.77 -13.68 -10.14
CA LYS A 111 2.84 -12.55 -10.02
C LYS A 111 2.15 -12.18 -11.34
N MET A 112 2.79 -12.39 -12.48
CA MET A 112 2.12 -12.23 -13.77
C MET A 112 1.08 -13.32 -14.05
N ARG A 113 1.22 -14.49 -13.44
CA ARG A 113 0.29 -15.62 -13.59
C ARG A 113 -1.07 -15.35 -12.90
N ASP A 114 -1.08 -14.52 -11.87
CA ASP A 114 -2.25 -14.32 -11.00
C ASP A 114 -2.88 -12.92 -11.17
N GLN A 115 -3.22 -12.59 -12.44
CA GLN A 115 -3.72 -11.26 -12.80
C GLN A 115 -5.07 -10.92 -12.14
N LYS A 116 -5.94 -11.92 -11.95
CA LYS A 116 -7.24 -11.70 -11.28
C LYS A 116 -7.05 -11.27 -9.82
N GLU A 117 -6.17 -11.95 -9.10
CA GLU A 117 -5.86 -11.63 -7.71
C GLU A 117 -5.15 -10.27 -7.60
N ASN A 118 -4.24 -9.95 -8.52
CA ASN A 118 -3.62 -8.62 -8.60
C ASN A 118 -4.65 -7.51 -8.84
N ALA A 119 -5.64 -7.77 -9.70
CA ALA A 119 -6.74 -6.83 -9.96
C ALA A 119 -7.62 -6.65 -8.70
N ARG A 120 -7.98 -7.72 -7.99
CA ARG A 120 -8.71 -7.63 -6.72
C ARG A 120 -7.95 -6.79 -5.69
N LYS A 121 -6.65 -7.05 -5.48
CA LYS A 121 -5.81 -6.29 -4.56
C LYS A 121 -5.71 -4.81 -4.94
N TYR A 122 -5.63 -4.51 -6.23
CA TYR A 122 -5.63 -3.13 -6.73
C TYR A 122 -6.93 -2.41 -6.39
N TRP A 123 -8.08 -3.03 -6.69
CA TRP A 123 -9.39 -2.42 -6.40
C TRP A 123 -9.68 -2.34 -4.90
N ALA A 124 -9.24 -3.31 -4.12
CA ALA A 124 -9.30 -3.24 -2.66
C ALA A 124 -8.48 -2.07 -2.10
N SER A 125 -7.32 -1.75 -2.70
CA SER A 125 -6.56 -0.56 -2.30
C SER A 125 -7.27 0.76 -2.66
N CYS A 126 -8.02 0.80 -3.77
CA CYS A 126 -8.85 1.96 -4.10
C CYS A 126 -9.98 2.17 -3.09
N LYS A 127 -10.65 1.09 -2.66
CA LYS A 127 -11.68 1.15 -1.62
C LYS A 127 -11.13 1.57 -0.26
N GLN A 128 -9.96 1.02 0.12
CA GLN A 128 -9.28 1.47 1.33
C GLN A 128 -8.96 2.98 1.28
N ALA A 129 -8.56 3.49 0.11
CA ALA A 129 -8.32 4.92 -0.08
C ALA A 129 -9.61 5.75 0.03
N GLU A 130 -10.73 5.24 -0.48
CA GLU A 130 -12.04 5.89 -0.36
C GLU A 130 -12.51 5.93 1.09
N LEU A 131 -12.40 4.82 1.81
CA LEU A 131 -12.70 4.75 3.23
C LEU A 131 -11.86 5.76 4.02
N LEU A 132 -10.54 5.80 3.76
CA LEU A 132 -9.64 6.76 4.37
C LEU A 132 -10.08 8.21 4.07
N TYR A 133 -10.35 8.52 2.83
CA TYR A 133 -10.79 9.85 2.41
C TYR A 133 -12.06 10.28 3.14
N ASN A 134 -13.06 9.41 3.22
CA ASN A 134 -14.32 9.71 3.90
C ASN A 134 -14.13 9.98 5.40
N LYS A 135 -13.15 9.35 6.04
CA LYS A 135 -12.88 9.48 7.48
C LYS A 135 -12.03 10.71 7.85
N ILE A 136 -11.05 11.06 7.03
CA ILE A 136 -10.02 12.03 7.44
C ILE A 136 -9.67 13.09 6.38
N ASN A 137 -10.49 13.29 5.33
CA ASN A 137 -10.17 14.28 4.30
C ASN A 137 -10.00 15.71 4.86
N GLU A 138 -10.64 16.05 5.97
CA GLU A 138 -10.50 17.35 6.64
C GLU A 138 -9.08 17.62 7.16
N PHE A 139 -8.31 16.57 7.48
CA PHE A 139 -6.93 16.67 7.94
C PHE A 139 -5.91 16.63 6.81
N MET A 140 -6.34 16.36 5.57
CA MET A 140 -5.44 16.26 4.43
C MET A 140 -5.14 17.66 3.87
N PRO A 141 -3.87 18.00 3.61
CA PRO A 141 -3.52 19.12 2.76
C PRO A 141 -4.17 19.00 1.37
N TYR A 142 -4.52 20.15 0.77
CA TYR A 142 -5.26 20.20 -0.50
C TYR A 142 -4.62 19.33 -1.60
N GLU A 143 -3.31 19.45 -1.79
CA GLU A 143 -2.56 18.68 -2.80
C GLU A 143 -2.69 17.15 -2.61
N LYS A 144 -2.64 16.69 -1.35
CA LYS A 144 -2.78 15.26 -1.04
C LYS A 144 -4.23 14.79 -1.21
N LYS A 145 -5.17 15.65 -0.86
CA LYS A 145 -6.61 15.42 -1.05
C LYS A 145 -6.92 15.17 -2.53
N ASP A 146 -6.37 16.00 -3.42
CA ASP A 146 -6.56 15.84 -4.87
C ASP A 146 -5.96 14.53 -5.41
N ILE A 147 -4.78 14.13 -4.93
CA ILE A 147 -4.15 12.86 -5.31
C ILE A 147 -5.03 11.68 -4.90
N VAL A 148 -5.52 11.67 -3.66
CA VAL A 148 -6.37 10.58 -3.15
C VAL A 148 -7.70 10.55 -3.90
N ALA A 149 -8.34 11.70 -4.11
CA ALA A 149 -9.59 11.81 -4.86
C ALA A 149 -9.42 11.35 -6.32
N ALA A 150 -8.31 11.70 -6.97
CA ALA A 150 -8.00 11.21 -8.32
C ALA A 150 -7.85 9.69 -8.36
N PHE A 151 -7.19 9.08 -7.36
CA PHE A 151 -7.05 7.63 -7.28
C PHE A 151 -8.40 6.95 -7.11
N ILE A 152 -9.25 7.44 -6.21
CA ILE A 152 -10.61 6.94 -5.96
C ILE A 152 -11.47 7.05 -7.23
N SER A 153 -11.39 8.18 -7.95
CA SER A 153 -12.19 8.42 -9.15
C SER A 153 -11.98 7.38 -10.26
N THR A 154 -10.84 6.66 -10.25
CA THR A 154 -10.58 5.57 -11.19
C THR A 154 -11.58 4.42 -11.08
N MET A 155 -12.25 4.26 -9.94
CA MET A 155 -13.32 3.27 -9.75
C MET A 155 -14.60 3.61 -10.51
N TYR A 156 -14.88 4.90 -10.72
CA TYR A 156 -16.17 5.41 -11.16
C TYR A 156 -16.22 5.85 -12.64
N VAL A 157 -15.06 5.94 -13.30
CA VAL A 157 -14.96 6.32 -14.70
C VAL A 157 -14.73 5.10 -15.60
N ASN A 158 -14.87 5.25 -16.92
CA ASN A 158 -14.51 4.17 -17.84
C ASN A 158 -13.00 3.84 -17.80
N LYS A 159 -12.62 2.64 -18.28
CA LYS A 159 -11.26 2.10 -18.19
C LYS A 159 -10.21 3.00 -18.82
N PHE A 160 -10.50 3.65 -19.95
CA PHE A 160 -9.57 4.55 -20.64
C PHE A 160 -9.38 5.86 -19.86
N SER A 161 -10.47 6.42 -19.34
CA SER A 161 -10.40 7.58 -18.46
C SER A 161 -9.62 7.28 -17.17
N ALA A 162 -9.80 6.10 -16.59
CA ALA A 162 -9.03 5.66 -15.43
C ALA A 162 -7.52 5.62 -15.73
N LEU A 163 -7.11 5.04 -16.86
CA LEU A 163 -5.70 5.03 -17.28
C LEU A 163 -5.15 6.44 -17.50
N LYS A 164 -5.95 7.35 -18.09
CA LYS A 164 -5.58 8.75 -18.25
C LYS A 164 -5.36 9.43 -16.90
N ILE A 165 -6.28 9.26 -15.95
CA ILE A 165 -6.17 9.81 -14.58
C ILE A 165 -4.90 9.30 -13.90
N LEU A 166 -4.64 8.00 -13.94
CA LEU A 166 -3.43 7.41 -13.35
C LEU A 166 -2.15 8.03 -13.93
N ARG A 167 -2.11 8.25 -15.24
CA ARG A 167 -0.96 8.87 -15.92
C ARG A 167 -0.79 10.32 -15.52
N THR A 168 -1.86 11.11 -15.59
CA THR A 168 -1.84 12.57 -15.34
C THR A 168 -1.45 12.88 -13.89
N ASN A 169 -1.92 12.09 -12.93
CA ASN A 169 -1.68 12.30 -11.50
C ASN A 169 -0.45 11.53 -10.97
N ARG A 170 0.39 10.98 -11.86
CA ARG A 170 1.60 10.21 -11.51
C ARG A 170 1.32 9.01 -10.59
N LEU A 171 0.14 8.39 -10.77
CA LEU A 171 -0.33 7.21 -10.02
C LEU A 171 0.03 5.89 -10.72
N LEU A 172 0.82 5.92 -11.77
CA LEU A 172 1.38 4.71 -12.39
C LEU A 172 2.61 4.23 -11.63
N LYS A 173 2.70 2.92 -11.42
CA LYS A 173 3.86 2.30 -10.77
C LYS A 173 5.15 2.63 -11.54
N ARG A 174 6.25 2.87 -10.82
CA ARG A 174 7.54 3.27 -11.43
C ARG A 174 8.15 2.16 -12.28
N GLU A 175 8.09 0.93 -11.80
CA GLU A 175 8.69 -0.22 -12.46
C GLU A 175 7.84 -0.67 -13.66
N PRO A 176 8.43 -0.83 -14.87
CA PRO A 176 7.68 -1.12 -16.10
C PRO A 176 6.76 -2.34 -16.00
N LEU A 177 7.26 -3.46 -15.47
CA LEU A 177 6.47 -4.70 -15.33
C LEU A 177 5.31 -4.54 -14.36
N LYS A 178 5.51 -3.86 -13.23
CA LYS A 178 4.44 -3.57 -12.27
C LYS A 178 3.43 -2.58 -12.85
N ARG A 179 3.86 -1.64 -13.70
CA ARG A 179 2.99 -0.71 -14.42
C ARG A 179 2.09 -1.45 -15.39
N ILE A 180 2.65 -2.40 -16.17
CA ILE A 180 1.84 -3.25 -17.05
C ILE A 180 0.79 -4.01 -16.25
N GLY A 181 1.18 -4.67 -15.16
CA GLY A 181 0.23 -5.36 -14.28
C GLY A 181 -0.86 -4.45 -13.73
N GLN A 182 -0.54 -3.21 -13.36
CA GLN A 182 -1.51 -2.21 -12.93
C GLN A 182 -2.49 -1.83 -14.05
N CYS A 183 -1.98 -1.56 -15.25
CA CYS A 183 -2.84 -1.25 -16.40
C CYS A 183 -3.77 -2.43 -16.72
N MET A 184 -3.26 -3.66 -16.67
CA MET A 184 -4.09 -4.86 -16.84
C MET A 184 -5.17 -4.96 -15.75
N SER A 185 -4.85 -4.66 -14.49
CA SER A 185 -5.84 -4.64 -13.41
C SER A 185 -6.98 -3.66 -13.67
N VAL A 186 -6.67 -2.49 -14.24
CA VAL A 186 -7.68 -1.50 -14.64
C VAL A 186 -8.52 -2.01 -15.83
N LEU A 187 -7.89 -2.62 -16.82
CA LEU A 187 -8.59 -3.16 -17.99
C LEU A 187 -9.47 -4.39 -17.66
N MET A 188 -9.08 -5.17 -16.66
CA MET A 188 -9.82 -6.35 -16.18
C MET A 188 -10.97 -6.00 -15.23
N ARG A 189 -11.17 -4.71 -14.91
CA ARG A 189 -12.25 -4.29 -14.01
C ARG A 189 -13.59 -4.86 -14.42
N ASN A 190 -14.26 -5.54 -13.53
CA ASN A 190 -15.67 -5.88 -13.61
C ASN A 190 -16.43 -5.26 -12.42
N ASN A 191 -17.76 -5.25 -12.50
CA ASN A 191 -18.60 -4.62 -11.47
C ASN A 191 -18.52 -5.33 -10.10
N GLU A 192 -18.18 -6.62 -10.07
CA GLU A 192 -18.01 -7.39 -8.83
C GLU A 192 -16.78 -6.93 -8.06
N MET A 193 -15.65 -6.74 -8.76
CA MET A 193 -14.39 -6.29 -8.14
C MET A 193 -14.47 -4.90 -7.49
N VAL A 194 -15.44 -4.10 -7.90
CA VAL A 194 -15.64 -2.75 -7.34
C VAL A 194 -16.76 -2.74 -6.28
N LYS A 195 -17.63 -3.74 -6.25
CA LYS A 195 -18.73 -3.84 -5.27
C LYS A 195 -18.37 -4.65 -4.02
N GLU A 196 -17.46 -5.63 -4.11
CA GLU A 196 -16.90 -6.39 -2.96
C GLU A 196 -15.94 -5.53 -2.13
#